data_68f80b97b657fa23b289d266757a4a0b
#
_entry.id   68f80b97b657fa23b289d266757a4a0b
#
_cell.length_a   1.000
_cell.length_b   1.000
_cell.length_c   1.000
_cell.angle_alpha   90.00
_cell.angle_beta   90.00
_cell.angle_gamma   90.00
#
_symmetry.space_group_name_H-M   'P 1'
#
loop_
_entity.id
_entity.type
_entity.pdbx_description
1 polymer ?
#
loop_
_entity_poly.entity_id
_entity_poly.type
_entity_poly.pdbx_seq_one_letter_code
_entity_poly.pdbx_strand_id
1 'polypeptide(L)'
;MGQPERKELGEKQAATPELQEQEEERRKLRKLQIMMSMVMSVISQDASMSVEEASELAANAKRAALAMFPDKEFAYDILYKPRLQRLMAERFHLQ
;
A
#
# COMPACT_ATOMS: atom_id res chain seq x y z
N MET A 1 13.74 -35.29 -15.33
CA MET A 1 13.64 -34.89 -16.71
C MET A 1 12.76 -33.70 -16.91
N GLY A 2 11.56 -33.65 -16.35
CA GLY A 2 10.69 -32.52 -16.54
C GLY A 2 11.09 -31.25 -15.83
N GLN A 3 11.94 -31.36 -14.85
CA GLN A 3 12.27 -30.19 -14.04
C GLN A 3 13.01 -29.09 -14.78
N PRO A 4 14.00 -29.40 -15.59
CA PRO A 4 14.63 -28.33 -16.37
C PRO A 4 13.64 -27.64 -17.29
N GLU A 5 12.75 -28.40 -17.86
CA GLU A 5 11.75 -27.81 -18.75
C GLU A 5 10.84 -26.88 -18.00
N ARG A 6 10.44 -27.24 -16.80
CA ARG A 6 9.58 -26.38 -16.00
C ARG A 6 10.27 -25.09 -15.65
N LYS A 7 11.55 -25.17 -15.32
CA LYS A 7 12.32 -23.95 -15.05
C LYS A 7 12.37 -23.05 -16.26
N GLU A 8 12.58 -23.64 -17.43
CA GLU A 8 12.64 -22.85 -18.64
C GLU A 8 11.32 -22.15 -18.91
N LEU A 9 10.20 -22.86 -18.68
CA LEU A 9 8.91 -22.25 -18.87
C LEU A 9 8.71 -21.08 -17.93
N GLY A 10 9.11 -21.25 -16.67
CA GLY A 10 9.01 -20.16 -15.72
C GLY A 10 9.84 -18.97 -16.13
N GLU A 11 11.04 -19.22 -16.59
CA GLU A 11 11.90 -18.14 -17.04
C GLU A 11 11.33 -17.44 -18.25
N LYS A 12 10.80 -18.19 -19.19
CA LYS A 12 10.20 -17.59 -20.35
C LYS A 12 9.02 -16.71 -19.98
N GLN A 13 8.19 -17.18 -19.05
CA GLN A 13 7.07 -16.38 -18.59
C GLN A 13 7.55 -15.10 -17.91
N ALA A 14 8.59 -15.21 -17.10
CA ALA A 14 9.13 -14.05 -16.44
C ALA A 14 9.73 -13.06 -17.44
N ALA A 15 10.15 -13.55 -18.58
CA ALA A 15 10.77 -12.69 -19.58
C ALA A 15 9.77 -11.90 -20.42
N THR A 16 8.49 -12.26 -20.40
CA THR A 16 7.51 -11.49 -21.16
C THR A 16 7.25 -10.16 -20.49
N PRO A 17 7.26 -9.06 -21.24
CA PRO A 17 7.05 -7.74 -20.61
C PRO A 17 5.74 -7.61 -19.88
N GLU A 18 4.67 -8.21 -20.40
CA GLU A 18 3.37 -8.11 -19.76
C GLU A 18 3.35 -8.80 -18.40
N LEU A 19 3.98 -9.98 -18.33
CA LEU A 19 4.05 -10.69 -17.06
C LEU A 19 4.92 -9.96 -16.06
N GLN A 20 6.02 -9.37 -16.54
CA GLN A 20 6.88 -8.57 -15.67
C GLN A 20 6.14 -7.37 -15.12
N GLU A 21 5.37 -6.69 -15.94
CA GLU A 21 4.58 -5.57 -15.47
C GLU A 21 3.56 -5.99 -14.44
N GLN A 22 2.90 -7.12 -14.65
CA GLN A 22 1.92 -7.61 -13.68
C GLN A 22 2.58 -7.97 -12.36
N GLU A 23 3.76 -8.55 -12.40
CA GLU A 23 4.47 -8.90 -11.18
C GLU A 23 4.94 -7.66 -10.43
N GLU A 24 5.40 -6.65 -11.17
CA GLU A 24 5.79 -5.39 -10.55
C GLU A 24 4.60 -4.71 -9.89
N GLU A 25 3.47 -4.70 -10.58
CA GLU A 25 2.24 -4.14 -10.03
C GLU A 25 1.84 -4.87 -8.76
N ARG A 26 1.94 -6.20 -8.78
CA ARG A 26 1.58 -7.00 -7.61
C ARG A 26 2.49 -6.70 -6.43
N ARG A 27 3.78 -6.56 -6.69
CA ARG A 27 4.73 -6.23 -5.63
C ARG A 27 4.47 -4.85 -5.06
N LYS A 28 4.22 -3.86 -5.92
CA LYS A 28 3.90 -2.52 -5.45
C LYS A 28 2.62 -2.52 -4.64
N LEU A 29 1.62 -3.25 -5.09
CA LEU A 29 0.37 -3.33 -4.37
C LEU A 29 0.57 -3.95 -3.00
N ARG A 30 1.37 -5.02 -2.91
CA ARG A 30 1.67 -5.64 -1.62
C ARG A 30 2.39 -4.67 -0.70
N LYS A 31 3.38 -3.93 -1.23
CA LYS A 31 4.09 -2.94 -0.43
C LYS A 31 3.14 -1.88 0.08
N LEU A 32 2.24 -1.42 -0.77
CA LEU A 32 1.25 -0.43 -0.36
C LEU A 32 0.36 -0.97 0.75
N GLN A 33 -0.12 -2.20 0.62
CA GLN A 33 -0.98 -2.80 1.63
C GLN A 33 -0.26 -2.93 2.97
N ILE A 34 1.00 -3.35 2.94
CA ILE A 34 1.79 -3.48 4.16
C ILE A 34 2.00 -2.10 4.78
N MET A 35 2.36 -1.12 3.97
CA MET A 35 2.58 0.24 4.48
C MET A 35 1.32 0.80 5.12
N MET A 36 0.18 0.65 4.46
CA MET A 36 -1.06 1.18 5.00
C MET A 36 -1.48 0.45 6.27
N SER A 37 -1.26 -0.87 6.33
CA SER A 37 -1.51 -1.61 7.57
C SER A 37 -0.68 -1.08 8.71
N MET A 38 0.61 -0.82 8.46
CA MET A 38 1.50 -0.31 9.48
C MET A 38 1.08 1.08 9.94
N VAL A 39 0.75 1.94 8.98
CA VAL A 39 0.32 3.31 9.30
C VAL A 39 -0.93 3.28 10.18
N MET A 40 -1.92 2.49 9.78
CA MET A 40 -3.16 2.40 10.54
C MET A 40 -2.92 1.79 11.92
N SER A 41 -2.05 0.82 12.00
CA SER A 41 -1.72 0.19 13.27
C SER A 41 -1.04 1.19 14.22
N VAL A 42 -0.09 1.98 13.70
CA VAL A 42 0.58 2.98 14.52
C VAL A 42 -0.40 4.03 15.03
N ILE A 43 -1.26 4.53 14.13
CA ILE A 43 -2.23 5.55 14.53
C ILE A 43 -3.17 5.01 15.60
N SER A 44 -3.59 3.75 15.50
CA SER A 44 -4.56 3.22 16.45
C SER A 44 -3.92 2.82 17.78
N GLN A 45 -2.62 2.53 17.81
CA GLN A 45 -2.01 1.94 19.01
C GLN A 45 -1.01 2.84 19.74
N ASP A 46 -0.48 3.86 19.08
CA ASP A 46 0.53 4.71 19.70
C ASP A 46 -0.16 5.74 20.58
N ALA A 47 -0.17 5.48 21.89
CA ALA A 47 -0.86 6.34 22.85
C ALA A 47 -0.24 7.72 22.95
N SER A 48 1.03 7.86 22.57
CA SER A 48 1.72 9.14 22.69
C SER A 48 1.56 10.02 21.45
N MET A 49 0.93 9.51 20.39
CA MET A 49 0.82 10.24 19.14
C MET A 49 -0.27 11.31 19.23
N SER A 50 0.08 12.52 18.83
CA SER A 50 -0.89 13.61 18.76
C SER A 50 -1.69 13.52 17.45
N VAL A 51 -2.80 14.29 17.39
CA VAL A 51 -3.60 14.31 16.19
C VAL A 51 -2.82 14.93 15.03
N GLU A 52 -1.95 15.90 15.33
CA GLU A 52 -1.10 16.50 14.29
C GLU A 52 -0.10 15.50 13.74
N GLU A 53 0.50 14.70 14.61
CA GLU A 53 1.43 13.69 14.17
C GLU A 53 0.74 12.63 13.34
N ALA A 54 -0.45 12.22 13.73
CA ALA A 54 -1.22 11.24 12.98
C ALA A 54 -1.62 11.79 11.61
N SER A 55 -2.02 13.06 11.56
CA SER A 55 -2.38 13.70 10.29
C SER A 55 -1.17 13.75 9.35
N GLU A 56 -0.01 14.06 9.90
CA GLU A 56 1.21 14.10 9.10
C GLU A 56 1.60 12.73 8.60
N LEU A 57 1.46 11.73 9.45
CA LEU A 57 1.73 10.35 9.05
C LEU A 57 0.79 9.92 7.94
N ALA A 58 -0.49 10.25 8.04
CA ALA A 58 -1.46 9.92 7.02
C ALA A 58 -1.14 10.63 5.71
N ALA A 59 -0.74 11.90 5.78
CA ALA A 59 -0.37 12.65 4.58
C ALA A 59 0.88 12.06 3.92
N ASN A 60 1.85 11.65 4.73
CA ASN A 60 3.06 11.03 4.20
C ASN A 60 2.75 9.69 3.56
N ALA A 61 1.81 8.94 4.14
CA ALA A 61 1.40 7.67 3.55
C ALA A 61 0.77 7.87 2.17
N LYS A 62 -0.05 8.90 2.02
CA LYS A 62 -0.63 9.19 0.72
C LYS A 62 0.44 9.57 -0.29
N ARG A 63 1.40 10.40 0.13
CA ARG A 63 2.49 10.78 -0.77
C ARG A 63 3.29 9.56 -1.22
N ALA A 64 3.57 8.63 -0.30
CA ALA A 64 4.28 7.41 -0.64
C ALA A 64 3.47 6.54 -1.59
N ALA A 65 2.16 6.44 -1.35
CA ALA A 65 1.29 5.67 -2.21
C ALA A 65 1.28 6.23 -3.63
N LEU A 66 1.21 7.56 -3.76
CA LEU A 66 1.18 8.19 -5.06
C LEU A 66 2.54 8.20 -5.74
N ALA A 67 3.63 8.04 -4.97
CA ALA A 67 4.93 7.82 -5.58
C ALA A 67 4.99 6.46 -6.25
N MET A 68 4.30 5.46 -5.70
CA MET A 68 4.23 4.14 -6.31
C MET A 68 3.21 4.07 -7.44
N PHE A 69 2.09 4.77 -7.28
CA PHE A 69 0.98 4.73 -8.23
C PHE A 69 0.53 6.16 -8.54
N PRO A 70 1.30 6.90 -9.39
CA PRO A 70 1.04 8.32 -9.58
C PRO A 70 -0.34 8.64 -10.15
N ASP A 71 -0.93 7.72 -10.91
CA ASP A 71 -2.22 7.97 -11.56
C ASP A 71 -3.38 7.34 -10.81
N LYS A 72 -3.18 6.97 -9.51
CA LYS A 72 -4.21 6.26 -8.76
C LYS A 72 -4.69 7.04 -7.55
N GLU A 73 -4.65 8.37 -7.62
CA GLU A 73 -5.09 9.17 -6.48
C GLU A 73 -6.57 8.94 -6.17
N PHE A 74 -7.39 8.86 -7.21
CA PHE A 74 -8.80 8.63 -7.01
C PHE A 74 -9.07 7.30 -6.31
N ALA A 75 -8.36 6.26 -6.72
CA ALA A 75 -8.50 4.96 -6.08
C ALA A 75 -8.05 5.01 -4.63
N TYR A 76 -6.97 5.72 -4.34
CA TYR A 76 -6.51 5.88 -2.97
C TYR A 76 -7.58 6.57 -2.12
N ASP A 77 -8.16 7.62 -2.65
CA ASP A 77 -9.16 8.38 -1.91
C ASP A 77 -10.43 7.57 -1.66
N ILE A 78 -10.73 6.61 -2.52
CA ILE A 78 -11.89 5.74 -2.29
C ILE A 78 -11.56 4.62 -1.32
N LEU A 79 -10.38 4.03 -1.44
CA LEU A 79 -10.05 2.81 -0.69
C LEU A 79 -9.50 3.09 0.69
N TYR A 80 -8.63 4.09 0.82
CA TYR A 80 -7.87 4.26 2.06
C TYR A 80 -8.24 5.51 2.84
N LYS A 81 -8.56 6.59 2.15
CA LYS A 81 -8.85 7.84 2.84
C LYS A 81 -10.02 7.72 3.82
N PRO A 82 -11.15 7.08 3.46
CA PRO A 82 -12.25 6.96 4.43
C PRO A 82 -11.86 6.11 5.63
N ARG A 83 -11.06 5.08 5.41
CA ARG A 83 -10.62 4.23 6.52
C ARG A 83 -9.73 4.98 7.48
N LEU A 84 -8.81 5.78 6.95
CA LEU A 84 -7.94 6.61 7.78
C LEU A 84 -8.73 7.65 8.54
N GLN A 85 -9.68 8.29 7.87
CA GLN A 85 -10.51 9.30 8.53
C GLN A 85 -11.33 8.71 9.66
N ARG A 86 -11.89 7.53 9.44
CA ARG A 86 -12.67 6.85 10.48
C ARG A 86 -11.78 6.48 11.65
N LEU A 87 -10.60 5.95 11.35
CA LEU A 87 -9.67 5.55 12.38
C LEU A 87 -9.25 6.75 13.23
N MET A 88 -8.95 7.87 12.58
CA MET A 88 -8.55 9.08 13.30
C MET A 88 -9.69 9.64 14.13
N ALA A 89 -10.91 9.60 13.57
CA ALA A 89 -12.06 10.06 14.33
C ALA A 89 -12.25 9.22 15.60
N GLU A 90 -12.10 7.91 15.48
CA GLU A 90 -12.24 7.02 16.63
C GLU A 90 -11.11 7.21 17.64
N ARG A 91 -9.89 7.31 17.11
CA ARG A 91 -8.71 7.37 17.99
C ARG A 91 -8.64 8.69 18.76
N PHE A 92 -9.02 9.78 18.12
CA PHE A 92 -8.89 11.11 18.71
C PHE A 92 -10.22 11.76 19.05
N HIS A 93 -11.31 11.02 18.88
CA HIS A 93 -12.67 11.49 19.19
C HIS A 93 -13.01 12.75 18.40
N LEU A 94 -12.63 12.76 17.14
CA LEU A 94 -12.97 13.87 16.24
C LEU A 94 -14.40 13.73 15.73
N GLN A 95 -15.01 14.86 15.37
CA GLN A 95 -16.37 14.83 14.86
C GLN A 95 -16.54 15.48 13.49
#